data_58e52e87589ef0ff13e9b1326632ee69
#
_entry.id   58e52e87589ef0ff13e9b1326632ee69
#
_cell.length_a   1.000
_cell.length_b   1.000
_cell.length_c   1.000
_cell.angle_alpha   90.00
_cell.angle_beta   90.00
_cell.angle_gamma   90.00
#
_symmetry.space_group_name_H-M   'P 1'
#
loop_
_entity.id
_entity.type
_entity.pdbx_description
1 polymer ?
#
loop_
_entity_poly.entity_id
_entity_poly.type
_entity_poly.pdbx_seq_one_letter_code
_entity_poly.pdbx_strand_id
1 'polypeptide(L)'
;METKVISGSAESPVESKMICLRGQMVILDKDVALLYQVKTKHVNQAVRNNPDKFPEGYVFELNDQEMDQVKIFDQTPSKSHYAAKAFTEKGLYMLATILKGTEATITTIQIIETYAKMKEAGRTLRQMIDEEKEDEKRLLGKRTGELITGMLSDELEMTEEEYTIEINLMAFRLSRTVKRTKK
;
A
#
# COMPACT_ATOMS: atom_id res chain seq x y z
N MET A 1 -23.55 -20.02 14.81
CA MET A 1 -22.69 -19.63 13.68
C MET A 1 -21.54 -18.84 14.27
N GLU A 2 -20.42 -19.50 14.46
CA GLU A 2 -19.21 -18.88 15.05
C GLU A 2 -18.46 -18.10 13.98
N THR A 3 -18.32 -16.81 14.19
CA THR A 3 -17.48 -15.95 13.35
C THR A 3 -16.02 -16.21 13.73
N LYS A 4 -15.33 -16.99 12.92
CA LYS A 4 -13.90 -17.26 13.07
C LYS A 4 -13.13 -15.97 12.74
N VAL A 5 -12.64 -15.30 13.76
CA VAL A 5 -11.68 -14.20 13.62
C VAL A 5 -10.38 -14.80 13.10
N ILE A 6 -10.01 -14.47 11.89
CA ILE A 6 -8.71 -14.82 11.33
C ILE A 6 -7.71 -13.80 11.89
N SER A 7 -7.05 -14.15 12.98
CA SER A 7 -5.91 -13.41 13.50
C SER A 7 -4.64 -14.04 12.94
N GLY A 8 -3.78 -13.25 12.30
CA GLY A 8 -2.41 -13.67 12.03
C GLY A 8 -1.85 -13.35 10.64
N SER A 9 -1.98 -12.10 10.16
CA SER A 9 -1.00 -11.56 9.23
C SER A 9 -0.17 -10.52 9.99
N ALA A 10 1.16 -10.59 9.91
CA ALA A 10 1.99 -9.49 10.37
C ALA A 10 1.64 -8.28 9.50
N GLU A 11 0.84 -7.37 10.06
CA GLU A 11 0.45 -6.13 9.40
C GLU A 11 1.72 -5.34 9.10
N SER A 12 1.81 -4.78 7.90
CA SER A 12 2.92 -3.90 7.57
C SER A 12 2.95 -2.71 8.54
N PRO A 13 4.12 -2.09 8.80
CA PRO A 13 4.21 -0.92 9.69
C PRO A 13 3.26 0.22 9.29
N VAL A 14 2.85 0.28 8.04
CA VAL A 14 1.87 1.23 7.50
C VAL A 14 0.45 0.81 7.88
N GLU A 15 0.08 -0.44 7.58
CA GLU A 15 -1.27 -0.96 7.83
C GLU A 15 -1.65 -0.91 9.30
N SER A 16 -0.71 -1.22 10.21
CA SER A 16 -0.92 -1.15 11.66
C SER A 16 -1.26 0.26 12.19
N LYS A 17 -0.99 1.32 11.39
CA LYS A 17 -1.28 2.73 11.73
C LYS A 17 -2.44 3.31 10.93
N MET A 18 -3.01 2.54 10.00
CA MET A 18 -4.17 2.99 9.24
C MET A 18 -5.45 2.88 10.07
N ILE A 19 -6.29 3.88 9.97
CA ILE A 19 -7.61 3.94 10.60
C ILE A 19 -8.69 4.18 9.54
N CYS A 20 -9.91 3.70 9.79
CA CYS A 20 -11.04 3.96 8.89
C CYS A 20 -11.74 5.26 9.26
N LEU A 21 -11.66 6.28 8.39
CA LEU A 21 -12.40 7.54 8.50
C LEU A 21 -13.12 7.84 7.20
N ARG A 22 -14.35 8.29 7.28
CA ARG A 22 -15.20 8.60 6.11
C ARG A 22 -15.32 7.43 5.13
N GLY A 23 -15.27 6.18 5.64
CA GLY A 23 -15.34 4.98 4.81
C GLY A 23 -14.09 4.66 3.99
N GLN A 24 -12.94 5.27 4.28
CA GLN A 24 -11.66 5.01 3.63
C GLN A 24 -10.55 4.83 4.66
N MET A 25 -9.55 4.03 4.30
CA MET A 25 -8.36 3.84 5.12
C MET A 25 -7.45 5.05 5.00
N VAL A 26 -7.04 5.58 6.15
CA VAL A 26 -6.18 6.78 6.22
C VAL A 26 -5.16 6.65 7.34
N ILE A 27 -4.09 7.41 7.25
CA ILE A 27 -3.04 7.54 8.25
C ILE A 27 -2.92 9.00 8.69
N LEU A 28 -2.70 9.24 9.97
CA LEU A 28 -2.60 10.60 10.51
C LEU A 28 -1.22 11.22 10.26
N ASP A 29 -1.16 12.53 10.13
CA ASP A 29 0.09 13.29 9.88
C ASP A 29 1.19 13.01 10.89
N LYS A 30 0.86 12.73 12.15
CA LYS A 30 1.82 12.32 13.18
C LYS A 30 2.44 10.94 12.90
N ASP A 31 1.61 9.98 12.43
CA ASP A 31 2.06 8.63 12.11
C ASP A 31 2.82 8.59 10.78
N VAL A 32 2.41 9.40 9.81
CA VAL A 32 3.18 9.66 8.59
C VAL A 32 4.57 10.23 8.93
N ALA A 33 4.64 11.15 9.88
CA ALA A 33 5.90 11.73 10.33
C ALA A 33 6.82 10.67 10.96
N LEU A 34 6.27 9.73 11.74
CA LEU A 34 7.01 8.59 12.28
C LEU A 34 7.50 7.65 11.18
N LEU A 35 6.63 7.31 10.23
CA LEU A 35 6.94 6.42 9.12
C LEU A 35 8.11 6.95 8.29
N TYR A 36 8.09 8.23 7.92
CA TYR A 36 9.15 8.86 7.12
C TYR A 36 10.30 9.44 7.96
N GLN A 37 10.31 9.22 9.28
CA GLN A 37 11.32 9.71 10.22
C GLN A 37 11.54 11.23 10.12
N VAL A 38 10.47 11.99 9.97
CA VAL A 38 10.47 13.44 9.89
C VAL A 38 9.61 14.06 11.01
N LYS A 39 9.67 15.35 11.17
CA LYS A 39 8.76 16.05 12.09
C LYS A 39 7.41 16.28 11.42
N THR A 40 6.30 16.16 12.16
CA THR A 40 4.93 16.42 11.68
C THR A 40 4.80 17.79 10.99
N LYS A 41 5.51 18.78 11.48
CA LYS A 41 5.56 20.11 10.86
C LYS A 41 6.10 20.07 9.41
N HIS A 42 7.07 19.17 9.12
CA HIS A 42 7.62 19.02 7.76
C HIS A 42 6.61 18.35 6.82
N VAL A 43 5.84 17.37 7.31
CA VAL A 43 4.72 16.76 6.58
C VAL A 43 3.70 17.84 6.21
N ASN A 44 3.24 18.61 7.19
CA ASN A 44 2.25 19.66 6.98
C ASN A 44 2.77 20.80 6.08
N GLN A 45 4.06 21.10 6.16
CA GLN A 45 4.71 22.09 5.29
C GLN A 45 4.82 21.57 3.85
N ALA A 46 5.14 20.29 3.65
CA ALA A 46 5.22 19.67 2.33
C ALA A 46 3.88 19.77 1.59
N VAL A 47 2.76 19.46 2.28
CA VAL A 47 1.40 19.63 1.72
C VAL A 47 1.13 21.08 1.33
N ARG A 48 1.37 22.01 2.26
CA ARG A 48 1.08 23.44 2.04
C ARG A 48 1.90 24.05 0.90
N ASN A 49 3.14 23.58 0.74
CA ASN A 49 4.05 24.09 -0.31
C ASN A 49 3.79 23.45 -1.69
N ASN A 50 2.98 22.39 -1.75
CA ASN A 50 2.70 21.64 -2.97
C ASN A 50 1.20 21.35 -3.11
N PRO A 51 0.30 22.35 -3.07
CA PRO A 51 -1.14 22.13 -3.09
C PRO A 51 -1.62 21.37 -4.34
N ASP A 52 -0.99 21.63 -5.49
CA ASP A 52 -1.35 20.97 -6.75
C ASP A 52 -1.06 19.47 -6.77
N LYS A 53 -0.22 18.98 -5.85
CA LYS A 53 0.08 17.55 -5.71
C LYS A 53 -0.90 16.80 -4.82
N PHE A 54 -1.77 17.52 -4.12
CA PHE A 54 -2.76 16.93 -3.20
C PHE A 54 -4.19 17.28 -3.62
N PRO A 55 -4.66 16.77 -4.76
CA PRO A 55 -6.06 16.96 -5.15
C PRO A 55 -6.99 16.29 -4.14
N GLU A 56 -8.30 16.53 -4.31
CA GLU A 56 -9.32 15.90 -3.49
C GLU A 56 -9.13 14.37 -3.41
N GLY A 57 -9.29 13.81 -2.22
CA GLY A 57 -9.08 12.39 -1.96
C GLY A 57 -7.64 11.98 -1.64
N TYR A 58 -6.70 12.92 -1.50
CA TYR A 58 -5.32 12.64 -1.07
C TYR A 58 -5.10 12.95 0.41
N VAL A 59 -5.63 14.09 0.87
CA VAL A 59 -5.49 14.56 2.25
C VAL A 59 -6.72 15.36 2.63
N PHE A 60 -7.13 15.29 3.89
CA PHE A 60 -8.16 16.14 4.45
C PHE A 60 -7.86 16.48 5.92
N GLU A 61 -8.43 17.57 6.40
CA GLU A 61 -8.37 17.95 7.82
C GLU A 61 -9.50 17.27 8.57
N LEU A 62 -9.21 16.79 9.78
CA LEU A 62 -10.20 16.22 10.68
C LEU A 62 -11.05 17.34 11.27
N ASN A 63 -12.36 17.11 11.34
CA ASN A 63 -13.24 17.94 12.14
C ASN A 63 -13.18 17.57 13.63
N ASP A 64 -13.83 18.35 14.50
CA ASP A 64 -13.77 18.16 15.96
C ASP A 64 -14.31 16.78 16.38
N GLN A 65 -15.36 16.27 15.74
CA GLN A 65 -15.93 14.96 16.05
C GLN A 65 -14.97 13.82 15.67
N GLU A 66 -14.33 13.94 14.52
CA GLU A 66 -13.31 12.96 14.07
C GLU A 66 -12.06 13.01 14.96
N MET A 67 -11.66 14.22 15.37
CA MET A 67 -10.55 14.39 16.32
C MET A 67 -10.85 13.70 17.67
N ASP A 68 -12.08 13.79 18.17
CA ASP A 68 -12.46 13.12 19.40
C ASP A 68 -12.52 11.60 19.24
N GLN A 69 -12.97 11.08 18.12
CA GLN A 69 -12.90 9.66 17.81
C GLN A 69 -11.46 9.15 17.79
N VAL A 70 -10.57 9.88 17.12
CA VAL A 70 -9.15 9.50 17.05
C VAL A 70 -8.49 9.52 18.43
N LYS A 71 -8.79 10.50 19.29
CA LYS A 71 -8.25 10.58 20.67
C LYS A 71 -8.63 9.36 21.51
N ILE A 72 -9.78 8.74 21.28
CA ILE A 72 -10.21 7.54 22.01
C ILE A 72 -9.30 6.35 21.68
N PHE A 73 -8.84 6.24 20.42
CA PHE A 73 -7.93 5.18 19.98
C PHE A 73 -6.46 5.48 20.26
N ASP A 74 -6.12 6.76 20.44
CA ASP A 74 -4.76 7.23 20.62
C ASP A 74 -4.48 7.58 22.07
N GLN A 75 -3.77 6.72 22.77
CA GLN A 75 -3.38 6.92 24.17
C GLN A 75 -2.34 8.06 24.37
N THR A 76 -1.88 8.69 23.30
CA THR A 76 -0.91 9.80 23.36
C THR A 76 -1.65 11.13 23.34
N PRO A 77 -1.64 11.91 24.42
CA PRO A 77 -2.30 13.22 24.45
C PRO A 77 -1.59 14.17 23.49
N SER A 78 -2.22 14.43 22.34
CA SER A 78 -1.75 15.48 21.43
C SER A 78 -2.04 16.84 22.06
N LYS A 79 -0.98 17.58 22.42
CA LYS A 79 -1.06 18.98 22.86
C LYS A 79 -1.25 19.97 21.70
N SER A 80 -1.52 19.46 20.49
CA SER A 80 -1.64 20.31 19.30
C SER A 80 -3.05 20.91 19.21
N HIS A 81 -3.12 22.25 19.15
CA HIS A 81 -4.33 23.01 18.86
C HIS A 81 -4.66 23.04 17.36
N TYR A 82 -3.88 22.36 16.53
CA TYR A 82 -4.11 22.29 15.08
C TYR A 82 -4.91 21.05 14.73
N ALA A 83 -5.85 21.20 13.79
CA ALA A 83 -6.56 20.09 13.21
C ALA A 83 -5.56 19.10 12.59
N ALA A 84 -5.64 17.83 13.00
CA ALA A 84 -4.81 16.79 12.41
C ALA A 84 -5.21 16.58 10.94
N LYS A 85 -4.24 16.21 10.11
CA LYS A 85 -4.48 15.82 8.72
C LYS A 85 -4.49 14.32 8.60
N ALA A 86 -5.46 13.82 7.85
CA ALA A 86 -5.55 12.42 7.45
C ALA A 86 -5.14 12.27 5.99
N PHE A 87 -4.22 11.36 5.74
CA PHE A 87 -3.71 11.02 4.41
C PHE A 87 -4.29 9.69 3.97
N THR A 88 -4.88 9.64 2.79
CA THR A 88 -5.16 8.38 2.14
C THR A 88 -3.85 7.73 1.68
N GLU A 89 -3.88 6.48 1.26
CA GLU A 89 -2.73 5.79 0.69
C GLU A 89 -2.10 6.59 -0.48
N LYS A 90 -2.92 7.17 -1.35
CA LYS A 90 -2.44 8.06 -2.43
C LYS A 90 -1.71 9.29 -1.89
N GLY A 91 -2.22 9.87 -0.81
CA GLY A 91 -1.59 11.01 -0.13
C GLY A 91 -0.25 10.64 0.51
N LEU A 92 -0.17 9.45 1.10
CA LEU A 92 1.05 8.90 1.67
C LEU A 92 2.13 8.72 0.59
N TYR A 93 1.79 8.08 -0.53
CA TYR A 93 2.70 7.90 -1.65
C TYR A 93 3.15 9.23 -2.29
N MET A 94 2.23 10.19 -2.40
CA MET A 94 2.57 11.52 -2.89
C MET A 94 3.57 12.23 -1.97
N LEU A 95 3.41 12.11 -0.65
CA LEU A 95 4.36 12.65 0.32
C LEU A 95 5.77 12.05 0.16
N ALA A 96 5.89 10.75 -0.11
CA ALA A 96 7.17 10.10 -0.36
C ALA A 96 7.95 10.78 -1.48
N THR A 97 7.28 11.25 -2.53
CA THR A 97 7.92 11.95 -3.66
C THR A 97 8.37 13.37 -3.35
N ILE A 98 7.99 13.92 -2.21
CA ILE A 98 8.24 15.34 -1.84
C ILE A 98 9.19 15.42 -0.63
N LEU A 99 9.01 14.55 0.33
CA LEU A 99 9.80 14.52 1.55
C LEU A 99 11.25 14.13 1.23
N LYS A 100 12.17 14.70 2.00
CA LYS A 100 13.60 14.38 1.93
C LYS A 100 13.94 13.45 3.09
N GLY A 101 14.63 12.37 2.79
CA GLY A 101 15.07 11.39 3.78
C GLY A 101 15.15 9.98 3.20
N THR A 102 15.85 9.11 3.90
CA THR A 102 16.10 7.73 3.43
C THR A 102 14.80 6.97 3.24
N GLU A 103 13.90 7.01 4.21
CA GLU A 103 12.61 6.29 4.17
C GLU A 103 11.72 6.76 3.01
N ALA A 104 11.62 8.09 2.84
CA ALA A 104 10.85 8.65 1.72
C ALA A 104 11.45 8.25 0.37
N THR A 105 12.78 8.21 0.25
CA THR A 105 13.47 7.78 -0.97
C THR A 105 13.22 6.30 -1.26
N ILE A 106 13.35 5.43 -0.25
CA ILE A 106 13.07 3.99 -0.38
C ILE A 106 11.62 3.78 -0.83
N THR A 107 10.66 4.41 -0.15
CA THR A 107 9.23 4.32 -0.52
C THR A 107 8.98 4.80 -1.95
N THR A 108 9.62 5.91 -2.36
CA THR A 108 9.48 6.41 -3.74
C THR A 108 10.00 5.41 -4.76
N ILE A 109 11.15 4.78 -4.51
CA ILE A 109 11.71 3.75 -5.38
C ILE A 109 10.76 2.55 -5.46
N GLN A 110 10.25 2.06 -4.33
CA GLN A 110 9.29 0.96 -4.29
C GLN A 110 8.03 1.24 -5.11
N ILE A 111 7.47 2.45 -4.99
CA ILE A 111 6.31 2.87 -5.80
C ILE A 111 6.63 2.81 -7.29
N ILE A 112 7.79 3.32 -7.70
CA ILE A 112 8.22 3.34 -9.10
C ILE A 112 8.41 1.93 -9.63
N GLU A 113 9.08 1.06 -8.86
CA GLU A 113 9.31 -0.33 -9.23
C GLU A 113 8.01 -1.13 -9.34
N THR A 114 7.09 -0.96 -8.37
CA THR A 114 5.77 -1.59 -8.39
C THR A 114 4.96 -1.14 -9.60
N TYR A 115 4.97 0.16 -9.90
CA TYR A 115 4.31 0.69 -11.09
C TYR A 115 4.92 0.15 -12.39
N ALA A 116 6.24 0.04 -12.47
CA ALA A 116 6.92 -0.53 -13.63
C ALA A 116 6.56 -2.00 -13.84
N LYS A 117 6.56 -2.81 -12.76
CA LYS A 117 6.12 -4.22 -12.78
C LYS A 117 4.66 -4.34 -13.23
N MET A 118 3.77 -3.47 -12.72
CA MET A 118 2.36 -3.43 -13.12
C MET A 118 2.18 -3.11 -14.61
N LYS A 119 2.94 -2.15 -15.13
CA LYS A 119 2.93 -1.81 -16.57
C LYS A 119 3.46 -2.96 -17.43
N GLU A 120 4.47 -3.67 -16.97
CA GLU A 120 5.01 -4.85 -17.67
C GLU A 120 3.98 -5.98 -17.67
N ALA A 121 3.37 -6.31 -16.53
CA ALA A 121 2.32 -7.31 -16.42
C ALA A 121 1.14 -7.00 -17.36
N GLY A 122 0.70 -5.74 -17.42
CA GLY A 122 -0.36 -5.32 -18.32
C GLY A 122 0.00 -5.46 -19.81
N ARG A 123 1.26 -5.19 -20.19
CA ARG A 123 1.75 -5.41 -21.58
C ARG A 123 1.81 -6.89 -21.92
N THR A 124 2.37 -7.71 -21.01
CA THR A 124 2.50 -9.16 -21.21
C THR A 124 1.12 -9.83 -21.31
N LEU A 125 0.17 -9.39 -20.46
CA LEU A 125 -1.21 -9.87 -20.53
C LEU A 125 -1.88 -9.53 -21.87
N ARG A 126 -1.68 -8.31 -22.39
CA ARG A 126 -2.21 -7.91 -23.70
C ARG A 126 -1.60 -8.77 -24.82
N GLN A 127 -0.27 -8.97 -24.81
CA GLN A 127 0.40 -9.85 -25.76
C GLN A 127 -0.15 -11.29 -25.71
N MET A 128 -0.42 -11.79 -24.49
CA MET A 128 -1.02 -13.11 -24.30
C MET A 128 -2.42 -13.22 -24.92
N ILE A 129 -3.23 -12.16 -24.84
CA ILE A 129 -4.59 -12.14 -25.42
C ILE A 129 -4.52 -12.14 -26.95
N ASP A 130 -3.56 -11.41 -27.53
CA ASP A 130 -3.40 -11.25 -28.96
C ASP A 130 -2.62 -12.43 -29.61
N GLU A 131 -2.00 -13.31 -28.82
CA GLU A 131 -1.19 -14.44 -29.29
C GLU A 131 -2.08 -15.61 -29.72
N GLU A 132 -1.83 -16.17 -30.92
CA GLU A 132 -2.57 -17.32 -31.46
C GLU A 132 -1.94 -18.67 -31.11
N LYS A 133 -0.62 -18.69 -30.87
CA LYS A 133 0.10 -19.91 -30.57
C LYS A 133 0.00 -20.26 -29.05
N GLU A 134 -0.57 -21.40 -28.77
CA GLU A 134 -0.83 -21.85 -27.40
C GLU A 134 0.44 -21.96 -26.53
N ASP A 135 1.58 -22.38 -27.08
CA ASP A 135 2.83 -22.48 -26.33
C ASP A 135 3.38 -21.10 -25.93
N GLU A 136 3.34 -20.13 -26.85
CA GLU A 136 3.76 -18.75 -26.58
C GLU A 136 2.81 -18.07 -25.61
N LYS A 137 1.51 -18.26 -25.77
CA LYS A 137 0.47 -17.80 -24.86
C LYS A 137 0.66 -18.31 -23.44
N ARG A 138 0.99 -19.59 -23.29
CA ARG A 138 1.29 -20.21 -22.00
C ARG A 138 2.52 -19.61 -21.33
N LEU A 139 3.58 -19.33 -22.12
CA LEU A 139 4.79 -18.69 -21.61
C LEU A 139 4.51 -17.25 -21.13
N LEU A 140 3.78 -16.46 -21.88
CA LEU A 140 3.36 -15.11 -21.54
C LEU A 140 2.48 -15.11 -20.26
N GLY A 141 1.55 -16.06 -20.15
CA GLY A 141 0.72 -16.26 -18.97
C GLY A 141 1.55 -16.54 -17.71
N LYS A 142 2.56 -17.42 -17.83
CA LYS A 142 3.50 -17.71 -16.73
C LYS A 142 4.26 -16.45 -16.31
N ARG A 143 4.80 -15.67 -17.25
CA ARG A 143 5.50 -14.42 -16.98
C ARG A 143 4.61 -13.38 -16.30
N THR A 144 3.37 -13.23 -16.76
CA THR A 144 2.39 -12.33 -16.13
C THR A 144 2.12 -12.75 -14.67
N GLY A 145 1.93 -14.05 -14.44
CA GLY A 145 1.74 -14.59 -13.08
C GLY A 145 2.94 -14.34 -12.18
N GLU A 146 4.16 -14.48 -12.67
CA GLU A 146 5.39 -14.20 -11.91
C GLU A 146 5.51 -12.72 -11.52
N LEU A 147 5.17 -11.81 -12.44
CA LEU A 147 5.16 -10.37 -12.17
C LEU A 147 4.13 -10.00 -11.10
N ILE A 148 2.91 -10.51 -11.22
CA ILE A 148 1.83 -10.25 -10.24
C ILE A 148 2.21 -10.83 -8.87
N THR A 149 2.70 -12.07 -8.83
CA THR A 149 3.13 -12.69 -7.55
C THR A 149 4.30 -11.92 -6.93
N GLY A 150 5.24 -11.42 -7.73
CA GLY A 150 6.35 -10.60 -7.24
C GLY A 150 5.88 -9.29 -6.62
N MET A 151 4.86 -8.63 -7.16
CA MET A 151 4.29 -7.43 -6.57
C MET A 151 3.61 -7.73 -5.22
N LEU A 152 2.82 -8.80 -5.16
CA LEU A 152 2.11 -9.19 -3.93
C LEU A 152 3.05 -9.68 -2.82
N SER A 153 4.16 -10.35 -3.16
CA SER A 153 5.13 -10.83 -2.16
C SER A 153 6.03 -9.73 -1.59
N ASP A 154 6.21 -8.63 -2.31
CA ASP A 154 6.95 -7.46 -1.79
C ASP A 154 6.12 -6.69 -0.73
N GLU A 155 4.78 -6.79 -0.79
CA GLU A 155 3.85 -6.20 0.20
C GLU A 155 3.59 -7.12 1.41
N LEU A 156 3.73 -8.44 1.22
CA LEU A 156 3.51 -9.43 2.27
C LEU A 156 4.86 -9.77 2.91
N GLU A 157 5.15 -9.28 4.12
CA GLU A 157 6.17 -9.90 4.99
C GLU A 157 5.72 -11.33 5.29
N MET A 158 6.25 -12.29 4.52
CA MET A 158 5.83 -13.68 4.58
C MET A 158 6.32 -14.33 5.87
N THR A 159 5.45 -14.51 6.83
CA THR A 159 5.56 -15.50 7.89
C THR A 159 5.44 -16.91 7.31
N GLU A 160 5.92 -17.94 8.04
CA GLU A 160 6.17 -19.33 7.61
C GLU A 160 4.97 -20.14 7.07
N GLU A 161 3.98 -19.52 6.46
CA GLU A 161 2.80 -20.20 5.92
C GLU A 161 2.91 -20.45 4.42
N GLU A 162 2.36 -21.57 3.97
CA GLU A 162 2.26 -21.93 2.56
C GLU A 162 1.07 -21.19 1.94
N TYR A 163 1.31 -20.26 1.00
CA TYR A 163 0.26 -19.59 0.26
C TYR A 163 0.16 -20.12 -1.17
N THR A 164 -1.06 -20.46 -1.57
CA THR A 164 -1.37 -20.79 -2.95
C THR A 164 -2.18 -19.65 -3.55
N ILE A 165 -1.61 -18.95 -4.55
CA ILE A 165 -2.30 -17.93 -5.33
C ILE A 165 -2.81 -18.60 -6.60
N GLU A 166 -4.13 -18.67 -6.76
CA GLU A 166 -4.77 -19.15 -7.99
C GLU A 166 -5.36 -17.97 -8.76
N ILE A 167 -4.81 -17.69 -9.94
CA ILE A 167 -5.35 -16.69 -10.84
C ILE A 167 -6.05 -17.45 -11.98
N ASN A 168 -7.37 -17.27 -12.05
CA ASN A 168 -8.20 -17.87 -13.11
C ASN A 168 -8.48 -16.82 -14.19
N LEU A 169 -7.72 -16.85 -15.27
CA LEU A 169 -7.88 -15.99 -16.45
C LEU A 169 -8.67 -16.76 -17.51
N MET A 170 -9.98 -16.82 -17.37
CA MET A 170 -10.96 -17.42 -18.29
C MET A 170 -10.61 -18.79 -18.91
N ALA A 171 -9.42 -18.96 -19.51
CA ALA A 171 -8.95 -20.19 -20.11
C ALA A 171 -7.67 -20.77 -19.47
N PHE A 172 -7.06 -20.07 -18.51
CA PHE A 172 -5.81 -20.47 -17.88
C PHE A 172 -5.92 -20.40 -16.37
N ARG A 173 -5.59 -21.49 -15.71
CA ARG A 173 -5.43 -21.58 -14.27
C ARG A 173 -3.94 -21.52 -13.95
N LEU A 174 -3.49 -20.38 -13.40
CA LEU A 174 -2.15 -20.23 -12.84
C LEU A 174 -2.23 -20.49 -11.35
N SER A 175 -1.57 -21.54 -10.88
CA SER A 175 -1.41 -21.80 -9.45
C SER A 175 0.08 -21.79 -9.12
N ARG A 176 0.46 -21.03 -8.10
CA ARG A 176 1.82 -21.05 -7.56
C ARG A 176 1.76 -21.27 -6.04
N THR A 177 2.38 -22.33 -5.59
CA THR A 177 2.58 -22.60 -4.18
C THR A 177 4.00 -22.18 -3.80
N VAL A 178 4.12 -21.29 -2.82
CA VAL A 178 5.42 -20.84 -2.29
C VAL A 178 5.64 -21.51 -0.95
N LYS A 179 6.68 -22.36 -0.87
CA LYS A 179 7.15 -22.97 0.39
C LYS A 179 8.45 -22.29 0.81
N ARG A 180 8.50 -21.79 2.02
CA ARG A 180 9.72 -21.25 2.62
C ARG A 180 10.17 -22.19 3.73
N THR A 181 11.38 -22.74 3.60
CA THR A 181 12.03 -23.56 4.64
C THR A 181 12.96 -22.66 5.43
N LYS A 182 12.82 -22.64 6.74
CA LYS A 182 13.77 -22.00 7.66
C LYS A 182 15.14 -22.67 7.51
N LYS A 183 16.19 -21.87 7.37
CA LYS A 183 17.57 -22.28 7.65
C LYS A 183 17.93 -21.91 9.06
#